data_e8cdbed00cfca6602c6ca23c00f69abb
#
_entry.id   e8cdbed00cfca6602c6ca23c00f69abb
#
_cell.length_a   1.000
_cell.length_b   1.000
_cell.length_c   1.000
_cell.angle_alpha   90.00
_cell.angle_beta   90.00
_cell.angle_gamma   90.00
#
_symmetry.space_group_name_H-M   'P 1'
#
loop_
_entity.id
_entity.type
_entity.pdbx_description
1 polymer ?
#
loop_
_entity_poly.entity_id
_entity_poly.type
_entity_poly.pdbx_seq_one_letter_code
_entity_poly.pdbx_strand_id
1 'polypeptide(L)'
;MVRAADTETLAPSQREALKTVLGNRVVVITGGPGVGKTTLVNSILMILRAKGVKCLLCAPTGRAAKRLTETTGLEAKTIHRLLEIDPATGRFSRNESNTLACGLLVVDETSMVDVPLMHSLVRALPNRTGLVLVGDVDQLPSVGPGTVLGDLIESGVVPVVRLTEVFRQAADSHIITNAHRIRRGQMPDMRGADPSSDFHFVERDDPEKIVATLVKLVQERIPERFRLDPIRDVQVLCPMNRGSLGVRELNTALQKVSNPTRPDQPAVERFGWRFQIGDKVIQTENDYDKDVFNGDVGIVERVDSVEQQVAVRFDERLVKYDFGELDEISLAYAITIHKSQGSEFPAVVIPLATQHYMLLQRNLIYTGITRGKRLLVLIGQKKALGIAVRNDRPQRRYSGLLNSLRNDTRKTLA
;
A
#
# COMPACT_ATOMS: atom_id res chain seq x y z
N MET A 1 20.81 -26.13 -11.60
CA MET A 1 20.34 -26.98 -10.50
C MET A 1 19.93 -26.07 -9.36
N VAL A 2 18.63 -25.85 -9.13
CA VAL A 2 18.11 -25.19 -7.92
C VAL A 2 18.44 -26.15 -6.78
N ARG A 3 19.23 -25.71 -5.80
CA ARG A 3 19.61 -26.58 -4.68
C ARG A 3 18.35 -26.98 -3.92
N ALA A 4 18.17 -28.27 -3.67
CA ALA A 4 17.09 -28.82 -2.84
C ALA A 4 17.03 -28.16 -1.44
N ALA A 5 18.12 -27.56 -0.98
CA ALA A 5 18.23 -26.80 0.26
C ALA A 5 17.30 -25.58 0.37
N ASP A 6 16.91 -24.95 -0.76
CA ASP A 6 16.06 -23.75 -0.73
C ASP A 6 14.57 -24.04 -0.54
N THR A 7 14.15 -25.29 -0.84
CA THR A 7 12.76 -25.74 -0.63
C THR A 7 12.49 -26.30 0.76
N GLU A 8 13.52 -26.73 1.48
CA GLU A 8 13.38 -27.23 2.86
C GLU A 8 13.09 -26.12 3.89
N THR A 9 13.41 -24.88 3.56
CA THR A 9 13.16 -23.72 4.44
C THR A 9 11.74 -23.14 4.33
N LEU A 10 10.96 -23.58 3.32
CA LEU A 10 9.58 -23.10 3.12
C LEU A 10 8.62 -23.72 4.16
N ALA A 11 7.73 -22.88 4.70
CA ALA A 11 6.65 -23.33 5.56
C ALA A 11 5.67 -24.27 4.81
N PRO A 12 4.92 -25.14 5.50
CA PRO A 12 3.97 -26.06 4.86
C PRO A 12 3.01 -25.39 3.89
N SER A 13 2.40 -24.26 4.28
CA SER A 13 1.49 -23.48 3.43
C SER A 13 2.19 -22.90 2.19
N GLN A 14 3.46 -22.52 2.29
CA GLN A 14 4.25 -22.06 1.16
C GLN A 14 4.61 -23.19 0.18
N ARG A 15 4.89 -24.38 0.68
CA ARG A 15 5.12 -25.58 -0.18
C ARG A 15 3.85 -25.96 -0.92
N GLU A 16 2.70 -25.87 -0.26
CA GLU A 16 1.40 -26.09 -0.90
C GLU A 16 1.14 -25.06 -1.99
N ALA A 17 1.38 -23.78 -1.70
CA ALA A 17 1.27 -22.70 -2.68
C ALA A 17 2.14 -22.97 -3.92
N LEU A 18 3.39 -23.37 -3.71
CA LEU A 18 4.31 -23.66 -4.80
C LEU A 18 3.78 -24.81 -5.67
N LYS A 19 3.32 -25.90 -5.07
CA LYS A 19 2.71 -27.04 -5.80
C LYS A 19 1.47 -26.58 -6.57
N THR A 20 0.61 -25.77 -5.94
CA THR A 20 -0.61 -25.27 -6.55
C THR A 20 -0.30 -24.38 -7.76
N VAL A 21 0.69 -23.48 -7.66
CA VAL A 21 1.13 -22.62 -8.79
C VAL A 21 1.69 -23.44 -9.94
N LEU A 22 2.47 -24.49 -9.66
CA LEU A 22 3.05 -25.33 -10.71
C LEU A 22 2.02 -26.23 -11.40
N GLY A 23 0.88 -26.52 -10.75
CA GLY A 23 -0.18 -27.37 -11.26
C GLY A 23 -1.36 -26.65 -11.90
N ASN A 24 -1.45 -25.32 -11.75
CA ASN A 24 -2.62 -24.55 -12.20
C ASN A 24 -2.21 -23.30 -12.98
N ARG A 25 -3.06 -22.89 -13.91
CA ARG A 25 -2.83 -21.68 -14.71
C ARG A 25 -3.11 -20.39 -13.96
N VAL A 26 -4.15 -20.38 -13.15
CA VAL A 26 -4.53 -19.22 -12.36
C VAL A 26 -4.55 -19.62 -10.90
N VAL A 27 -3.86 -18.87 -10.06
CA VAL A 27 -3.77 -19.13 -8.62
C VAL A 27 -3.84 -17.82 -7.85
N VAL A 28 -4.62 -17.80 -6.79
CA VAL A 28 -4.66 -16.74 -5.81
C VAL A 28 -3.82 -17.11 -4.59
N ILE A 29 -2.90 -16.24 -4.19
CA ILE A 29 -2.12 -16.35 -2.95
C ILE A 29 -2.52 -15.18 -2.05
N THR A 30 -3.13 -15.48 -0.91
CA THR A 30 -3.55 -14.46 0.04
C THR A 30 -3.00 -14.71 1.44
N GLY A 31 -2.75 -13.62 2.17
CA GLY A 31 -2.27 -13.71 3.55
C GLY A 31 -1.93 -12.33 4.11
N GLY A 32 -1.93 -12.22 5.43
CA GLY A 32 -1.63 -11.00 6.16
C GLY A 32 -0.14 -10.59 6.13
N PRO A 33 0.27 -9.64 6.96
CA PRO A 33 1.66 -9.24 7.10
C PRO A 33 2.49 -10.36 7.76
N GLY A 34 3.77 -10.44 7.40
CA GLY A 34 4.72 -11.35 8.03
C GLY A 34 4.58 -12.84 7.65
N VAL A 35 3.70 -13.22 6.71
CA VAL A 35 3.50 -14.62 6.27
C VAL A 35 4.38 -15.02 5.08
N GLY A 36 5.28 -14.14 4.63
CA GLY A 36 6.27 -14.45 3.60
C GLY A 36 5.74 -14.54 2.17
N LYS A 37 4.73 -13.74 1.80
CA LYS A 37 4.23 -13.65 0.42
C LYS A 37 5.36 -13.40 -0.59
N THR A 38 6.21 -12.43 -0.32
CA THR A 38 7.34 -12.05 -1.19
C THR A 38 8.38 -13.16 -1.31
N THR A 39 8.69 -13.85 -0.22
CA THR A 39 9.60 -15.00 -0.23
C THR A 39 9.08 -16.11 -1.13
N LEU A 40 7.77 -16.39 -1.05
CA LEU A 40 7.12 -17.38 -1.90
C LEU A 40 7.16 -16.97 -3.38
N VAL A 41 6.86 -15.69 -3.69
CA VAL A 41 6.96 -15.16 -5.06
C VAL A 41 8.37 -15.35 -5.61
N ASN A 42 9.41 -15.03 -4.84
CA ASN A 42 10.80 -15.24 -5.23
C ASN A 42 11.09 -16.71 -5.53
N SER A 43 10.62 -17.63 -4.69
CA SER A 43 10.81 -19.07 -4.92
C SER A 43 10.13 -19.55 -6.21
N ILE A 44 8.91 -19.06 -6.49
CA ILE A 44 8.19 -19.36 -7.74
C ILE A 44 8.98 -18.86 -8.94
N LEU A 45 9.44 -17.61 -8.89
CA LEU A 45 10.22 -16.98 -9.98
C LEU A 45 11.52 -17.72 -10.25
N MET A 46 12.27 -18.07 -9.20
CA MET A 46 13.52 -18.84 -9.34
C MET A 46 13.31 -20.17 -10.05
N ILE A 47 12.30 -20.92 -9.65
CA ILE A 47 12.01 -22.25 -10.24
C ILE A 47 11.58 -22.13 -11.70
N LEU A 48 10.67 -21.22 -12.02
CA LEU A 48 10.14 -21.08 -13.38
C LEU A 48 11.17 -20.49 -14.34
N ARG A 49 11.99 -19.55 -13.89
CA ARG A 49 13.10 -18.99 -14.69
C ARG A 49 14.18 -20.04 -14.97
N ALA A 50 14.49 -20.91 -14.01
CA ALA A 50 15.40 -22.02 -14.22
C ALA A 50 14.90 -23.00 -15.30
N LYS A 51 13.57 -23.02 -15.56
CA LYS A 51 12.93 -23.78 -16.65
C LYS A 51 12.78 -22.96 -17.95
N GLY A 52 13.37 -21.77 -18.04
CA GLY A 52 13.30 -20.90 -19.23
C GLY A 52 11.95 -20.18 -19.39
N VAL A 53 11.08 -20.18 -18.38
CA VAL A 53 9.80 -19.46 -18.44
C VAL A 53 10.04 -17.95 -18.33
N LYS A 54 9.55 -17.19 -19.30
CA LYS A 54 9.57 -15.73 -19.24
C LYS A 54 8.52 -15.23 -18.24
N CYS A 55 8.98 -14.65 -17.13
CA CYS A 55 8.14 -14.13 -16.07
C CYS A 55 8.04 -12.60 -16.18
N LEU A 56 6.82 -12.06 -16.08
CA LEU A 56 6.55 -10.63 -15.91
C LEU A 56 5.95 -10.38 -14.54
N LEU A 57 6.27 -9.22 -13.97
CA LEU A 57 5.80 -8.79 -12.66
C LEU A 57 5.11 -7.45 -12.78
N CYS A 58 3.99 -7.30 -12.10
CA CYS A 58 3.33 -6.01 -12.02
C CYS A 58 2.61 -5.80 -10.68
N ALA A 59 2.27 -4.53 -10.43
CA ALA A 59 1.47 -4.12 -9.29
C ALA A 59 0.57 -2.93 -9.69
N PRO A 60 -0.50 -2.63 -8.93
CA PRO A 60 -1.40 -1.52 -9.25
C PRO A 60 -0.77 -0.14 -9.09
N THR A 61 0.23 0.02 -8.21
CA THR A 61 0.88 1.30 -7.91
C THR A 61 2.37 1.28 -8.20
N GLY A 62 2.98 2.47 -8.48
CA GLY A 62 4.41 2.61 -8.72
C GLY A 62 5.26 2.12 -7.54
N ARG A 63 4.85 2.47 -6.32
CA ARG A 63 5.53 2.04 -5.09
C ARG A 63 5.51 0.52 -4.89
N ALA A 64 4.36 -0.12 -5.11
CA ALA A 64 4.27 -1.56 -5.01
C ALA A 64 5.14 -2.24 -6.09
N ALA A 65 5.15 -1.72 -7.33
CA ALA A 65 6.00 -2.21 -8.40
C ALA A 65 7.50 -2.03 -8.07
N LYS A 66 7.91 -0.87 -7.57
CA LYS A 66 9.28 -0.61 -7.15
C LYS A 66 9.71 -1.58 -6.04
N ARG A 67 8.90 -1.73 -5.00
CA ARG A 67 9.16 -2.69 -3.91
C ARG A 67 9.27 -4.13 -4.43
N LEU A 68 8.40 -4.52 -5.36
CA LEU A 68 8.45 -5.84 -5.98
C LEU A 68 9.77 -6.02 -6.76
N THR A 69 10.23 -5.00 -7.47
CA THR A 69 11.55 -4.98 -8.14
C THR A 69 12.70 -5.16 -7.15
N GLU A 70 12.72 -4.36 -6.08
CA GLU A 70 13.77 -4.40 -5.05
C GLU A 70 13.85 -5.78 -4.37
N THR A 71 12.71 -6.38 -4.09
CA THR A 71 12.64 -7.65 -3.36
C THR A 71 12.87 -8.87 -4.23
N THR A 72 12.55 -8.81 -5.54
CA THR A 72 12.71 -9.93 -6.47
C THR A 72 13.98 -9.84 -7.32
N GLY A 73 14.59 -8.66 -7.42
CA GLY A 73 15.67 -8.38 -8.35
C GLY A 73 15.26 -8.41 -9.83
N LEU A 74 13.95 -8.42 -10.11
CA LEU A 74 13.39 -8.40 -11.46
C LEU A 74 12.54 -7.14 -11.66
N GLU A 75 12.66 -6.54 -12.83
CA GLU A 75 11.85 -5.37 -13.18
C GLU A 75 10.36 -5.69 -13.04
N ALA A 76 9.67 -4.97 -12.16
CA ALA A 76 8.23 -4.96 -12.05
C ALA A 76 7.70 -3.60 -12.52
N LYS A 77 6.58 -3.59 -13.23
CA LYS A 77 5.93 -2.39 -13.76
C LYS A 77 4.58 -2.17 -13.11
N THR A 78 4.05 -0.96 -13.15
CA THR A 78 2.62 -0.78 -12.87
C THR A 78 1.81 -1.52 -13.94
N ILE A 79 0.60 -1.98 -13.58
CA ILE A 79 -0.31 -2.62 -14.56
C ILE A 79 -0.53 -1.70 -15.76
N HIS A 80 -0.69 -0.39 -15.54
CA HIS A 80 -0.87 0.59 -16.60
C HIS A 80 0.34 0.67 -17.54
N ARG A 81 1.57 0.70 -17.02
CA ARG A 81 2.79 0.68 -17.84
C ARG A 81 2.99 -0.65 -18.56
N LEU A 82 2.65 -1.76 -17.91
CA LEU A 82 2.74 -3.07 -18.52
C LEU A 82 1.77 -3.21 -19.72
N LEU A 83 0.58 -2.62 -19.59
CA LEU A 83 -0.42 -2.58 -20.66
C LEU A 83 -0.20 -1.46 -21.67
N GLU A 84 0.83 -0.62 -21.49
CA GLU A 84 1.17 0.49 -22.40
C GLU A 84 -0.03 1.41 -22.62
N ILE A 85 -0.43 2.10 -21.53
CA ILE A 85 -1.53 3.08 -21.61
C ILE A 85 -1.11 4.25 -22.49
N ASP A 86 -2.00 4.65 -23.40
CA ASP A 86 -1.87 5.90 -24.13
C ASP A 86 -2.53 7.02 -23.31
N PRO A 87 -1.76 8.01 -22.84
CA PRO A 87 -2.28 9.09 -22.00
C PRO A 87 -3.34 9.94 -22.70
N ALA A 88 -3.24 10.10 -24.03
CA ALA A 88 -4.16 10.92 -24.81
C ALA A 88 -5.54 10.29 -24.97
N THR A 89 -5.61 8.97 -25.09
CA THR A 89 -6.87 8.24 -25.33
C THR A 89 -7.36 7.46 -24.13
N GLY A 90 -6.53 7.24 -23.12
CA GLY A 90 -6.80 6.39 -21.97
C GLY A 90 -6.92 4.89 -22.31
N ARG A 91 -6.54 4.48 -23.53
CA ARG A 91 -6.62 3.08 -23.98
C ARG A 91 -5.30 2.35 -23.78
N PHE A 92 -5.38 1.03 -23.65
CA PHE A 92 -4.22 0.17 -23.56
C PHE A 92 -3.81 -0.37 -24.93
N SER A 93 -2.53 -0.26 -25.28
CA SER A 93 -1.96 -0.82 -26.51
C SER A 93 -1.85 -2.34 -26.43
N ARG A 94 -1.67 -2.90 -25.22
CA ARG A 94 -1.71 -4.34 -24.97
C ARG A 94 -3.14 -4.80 -24.76
N ASN A 95 -3.57 -5.76 -25.61
CA ASN A 95 -4.93 -6.27 -25.65
C ASN A 95 -4.93 -7.66 -26.33
N GLU A 96 -6.10 -8.18 -26.70
CA GLU A 96 -6.25 -9.50 -27.36
C GLU A 96 -5.49 -9.62 -28.68
N SER A 97 -5.37 -8.52 -29.43
CA SER A 97 -4.66 -8.49 -30.73
C SER A 97 -3.16 -8.24 -30.57
N ASN A 98 -2.74 -7.70 -29.42
CA ASN A 98 -1.34 -7.38 -29.10
C ASN A 98 -1.02 -7.83 -27.67
N THR A 99 -0.90 -9.12 -27.48
CA THR A 99 -0.73 -9.71 -26.14
C THR A 99 0.66 -9.51 -25.55
N LEU A 100 0.75 -9.66 -24.23
CA LEU A 100 2.00 -9.67 -23.49
C LEU A 100 2.80 -10.95 -23.83
N ALA A 101 4.11 -10.79 -24.08
CA ALA A 101 4.97 -11.94 -24.36
C ALA A 101 5.53 -12.53 -23.05
N CYS A 102 4.75 -13.37 -22.36
CA CYS A 102 5.16 -14.05 -21.12
C CYS A 102 4.55 -15.44 -20.95
N GLY A 103 5.24 -16.27 -20.20
CA GLY A 103 4.74 -17.59 -19.77
C GLY A 103 4.11 -17.54 -18.36
N LEU A 104 4.51 -16.55 -17.55
CA LEU A 104 3.93 -16.26 -16.24
C LEU A 104 3.77 -14.76 -16.04
N LEU A 105 2.63 -14.34 -15.50
CA LEU A 105 2.42 -13.02 -14.94
C LEU A 105 2.15 -13.12 -13.43
N VAL A 106 2.90 -12.38 -12.63
CA VAL A 106 2.65 -12.20 -11.20
C VAL A 106 2.10 -10.80 -10.97
N VAL A 107 0.95 -10.71 -10.32
CA VAL A 107 0.32 -9.45 -9.92
C VAL A 107 0.36 -9.36 -8.40
N ASP A 108 1.15 -8.44 -7.87
CA ASP A 108 1.18 -8.17 -6.42
C ASP A 108 0.17 -7.07 -6.05
N GLU A 109 -0.15 -6.95 -4.75
CA GLU A 109 -1.15 -6.02 -4.20
C GLU A 109 -2.50 -6.08 -4.95
N THR A 110 -2.93 -7.30 -5.34
CA THR A 110 -4.16 -7.52 -6.12
C THR A 110 -5.43 -7.01 -5.42
N SER A 111 -5.41 -6.81 -4.10
CA SER A 111 -6.52 -6.18 -3.36
C SER A 111 -6.91 -4.79 -3.89
N MET A 112 -5.96 -4.08 -4.51
CA MET A 112 -6.15 -2.74 -5.08
C MET A 112 -6.62 -2.76 -6.55
N VAL A 113 -6.71 -3.93 -7.19
CA VAL A 113 -7.09 -4.05 -8.60
C VAL A 113 -8.61 -4.09 -8.73
N ASP A 114 -9.18 -3.18 -9.51
CA ASP A 114 -10.60 -3.14 -9.82
C ASP A 114 -10.98 -4.03 -11.02
N VAL A 115 -12.28 -4.18 -11.27
CA VAL A 115 -12.77 -5.03 -12.36
C VAL A 115 -12.35 -4.54 -13.75
N PRO A 116 -12.44 -3.25 -14.11
CA PRO A 116 -12.00 -2.76 -15.42
C PRO A 116 -10.51 -3.01 -15.68
N LEU A 117 -9.65 -2.76 -14.67
CA LEU A 117 -8.22 -2.96 -14.81
C LEU A 117 -7.86 -4.44 -14.93
N MET A 118 -8.50 -5.30 -14.11
CA MET A 118 -8.32 -6.75 -14.21
C MET A 118 -8.82 -7.28 -15.57
N HIS A 119 -9.94 -6.81 -16.06
CA HIS A 119 -10.47 -7.17 -17.38
C HIS A 119 -9.46 -6.84 -18.49
N SER A 120 -8.91 -5.62 -18.47
CA SER A 120 -7.90 -5.21 -19.46
C SER A 120 -6.63 -6.05 -19.37
N LEU A 121 -6.19 -6.38 -18.15
CA LEU A 121 -5.02 -7.21 -17.92
C LEU A 121 -5.21 -8.63 -18.47
N VAL A 122 -6.35 -9.26 -18.17
CA VAL A 122 -6.63 -10.63 -18.62
C VAL A 122 -6.74 -10.70 -20.14
N ARG A 123 -7.36 -9.72 -20.78
CA ARG A 123 -7.44 -9.63 -22.26
C ARG A 123 -6.07 -9.50 -22.94
N ALA A 124 -5.09 -8.94 -22.27
CA ALA A 124 -3.73 -8.81 -22.79
C ALA A 124 -2.87 -10.07 -22.58
N LEU A 125 -3.39 -11.10 -21.90
CA LEU A 125 -2.64 -12.34 -21.64
C LEU A 125 -2.84 -13.36 -22.76
N PRO A 126 -1.75 -14.01 -23.24
CA PRO A 126 -1.88 -15.20 -24.08
C PRO A 126 -2.62 -16.33 -23.35
N ASN A 127 -3.39 -17.13 -24.08
CA ASN A 127 -4.19 -18.24 -23.49
C ASN A 127 -3.38 -19.26 -22.68
N ARG A 128 -2.07 -19.36 -22.90
CA ARG A 128 -1.19 -20.33 -22.20
C ARG A 128 -0.42 -19.72 -21.02
N THR A 129 -0.58 -18.43 -20.74
CA THR A 129 0.13 -17.75 -19.66
C THR A 129 -0.41 -18.17 -18.30
N GLY A 130 0.50 -18.46 -17.38
CA GLY A 130 0.16 -18.61 -15.96
C GLY A 130 -0.10 -17.24 -15.32
N LEU A 131 -1.09 -17.15 -14.43
CA LEU A 131 -1.43 -15.93 -13.69
C LEU A 131 -1.42 -16.20 -12.20
N VAL A 132 -0.55 -15.54 -11.47
CA VAL A 132 -0.48 -15.59 -10.01
C VAL A 132 -0.89 -14.24 -9.43
N LEU A 133 -1.99 -14.25 -8.70
CA LEU A 133 -2.56 -13.08 -8.03
C LEU A 133 -2.19 -13.10 -6.55
N VAL A 134 -1.39 -12.14 -6.13
CA VAL A 134 -0.89 -12.04 -4.75
C VAL A 134 -1.51 -10.83 -4.07
N GLY A 135 -2.02 -10.99 -2.86
CA GLY A 135 -2.61 -9.87 -2.13
C GLY A 135 -3.08 -10.23 -0.73
N ASP A 136 -3.61 -9.24 -0.05
CA ASP A 136 -4.18 -9.38 1.28
C ASP A 136 -5.66 -8.97 1.22
N VAL A 137 -6.56 -9.95 1.29
CA VAL A 137 -8.01 -9.74 1.17
C VAL A 137 -8.60 -8.95 2.33
N ASP A 138 -7.89 -8.86 3.45
CA ASP A 138 -8.32 -8.15 4.66
C ASP A 138 -7.95 -6.65 4.63
N GLN A 139 -7.10 -6.22 3.65
CA GLN A 139 -6.79 -4.81 3.42
C GLN A 139 -7.94 -4.07 2.72
N LEU A 140 -7.78 -2.76 2.60
CA LEU A 140 -8.71 -1.93 1.82
C LEU A 140 -8.81 -2.45 0.37
N PRO A 141 -10.02 -2.56 -0.16
CA PRO A 141 -10.23 -2.91 -1.56
C PRO A 141 -9.82 -1.77 -2.50
N SER A 142 -9.88 -2.04 -3.82
CA SER A 142 -9.66 -1.04 -4.87
C SER A 142 -10.54 0.21 -4.67
N VAL A 143 -10.10 1.37 -5.15
CA VAL A 143 -10.94 2.58 -5.19
C VAL A 143 -12.01 2.43 -6.29
N GLY A 144 -11.65 1.84 -7.44
CA GLY A 144 -12.54 1.56 -8.54
C GLY A 144 -13.55 0.43 -8.25
N PRO A 145 -14.45 0.13 -9.21
CA PRO A 145 -15.58 -0.76 -9.00
C PRO A 145 -15.16 -2.23 -8.81
N GLY A 146 -15.85 -2.90 -7.90
CA GLY A 146 -15.70 -4.33 -7.61
C GLY A 146 -14.66 -4.66 -6.54
N THR A 147 -14.53 -5.95 -6.26
CA THR A 147 -13.62 -6.54 -5.26
C THR A 147 -12.98 -7.80 -5.84
N VAL A 148 -12.20 -7.62 -6.91
CA VAL A 148 -11.69 -8.75 -7.73
C VAL A 148 -11.07 -9.86 -6.89
N LEU A 149 -10.15 -9.53 -5.98
CA LEU A 149 -9.51 -10.53 -5.13
C LEU A 149 -10.53 -11.26 -4.24
N GLY A 150 -11.44 -10.51 -3.62
CA GLY A 150 -12.51 -11.09 -2.78
C GLY A 150 -13.46 -11.97 -3.57
N ASP A 151 -13.91 -11.49 -4.73
CA ASP A 151 -14.85 -12.20 -5.60
C ASP A 151 -14.25 -13.51 -6.14
N LEU A 152 -12.96 -13.50 -6.52
CA LEU A 152 -12.24 -14.71 -6.95
C LEU A 152 -12.14 -15.74 -5.81
N ILE A 153 -11.78 -15.28 -4.61
CA ILE A 153 -11.68 -16.15 -3.43
C ILE A 153 -13.06 -16.75 -3.06
N GLU A 154 -14.11 -15.93 -3.08
CA GLU A 154 -15.46 -16.35 -2.69
C GLU A 154 -16.14 -17.23 -3.75
N SER A 155 -15.75 -17.07 -5.01
CA SER A 155 -16.32 -17.87 -6.10
C SER A 155 -15.97 -19.35 -6.01
N GLY A 156 -14.80 -19.68 -5.46
CA GLY A 156 -14.27 -21.05 -5.42
C GLY A 156 -13.81 -21.60 -6.79
N VAL A 157 -13.83 -20.77 -7.84
CA VAL A 157 -13.49 -21.18 -9.21
C VAL A 157 -11.98 -21.31 -9.42
N VAL A 158 -11.21 -20.47 -8.73
CA VAL A 158 -9.75 -20.39 -8.84
C VAL A 158 -9.13 -21.00 -7.58
N PRO A 159 -8.09 -21.85 -7.71
CA PRO A 159 -7.33 -22.32 -6.54
C PRO A 159 -6.81 -21.16 -5.69
N VAL A 160 -7.08 -21.24 -4.39
CA VAL A 160 -6.70 -20.23 -3.41
C VAL A 160 -5.79 -20.84 -2.35
N VAL A 161 -4.59 -20.31 -2.22
CA VAL A 161 -3.70 -20.63 -1.11
C VAL A 161 -3.70 -19.52 -0.08
N ARG A 162 -4.03 -19.87 1.16
CA ARG A 162 -4.03 -18.95 2.30
C ARG A 162 -2.77 -19.17 3.12
N LEU A 163 -1.86 -18.19 3.12
CA LEU A 163 -0.69 -18.20 3.98
C LEU A 163 -1.12 -17.76 5.39
N THR A 164 -0.98 -18.67 6.34
CA THR A 164 -1.42 -18.46 7.73
C THR A 164 -0.29 -18.45 8.73
N GLU A 165 0.87 -18.99 8.36
CA GLU A 165 2.03 -19.13 9.25
C GLU A 165 2.81 -17.82 9.30
N VAL A 166 2.87 -17.25 10.49
CA VAL A 166 3.69 -16.05 10.76
C VAL A 166 5.11 -16.51 11.04
N PHE A 167 6.10 -15.98 10.31
CA PHE A 167 7.50 -16.35 10.52
C PHE A 167 7.99 -15.89 11.91
N ARG A 168 8.96 -16.64 12.46
CA ARG A 168 9.48 -16.43 13.81
C ARG A 168 9.89 -14.96 14.06
N GLN A 169 10.61 -14.34 13.14
CA GLN A 169 10.99 -12.92 13.24
C GLN A 169 9.78 -11.95 13.25
N ALA A 170 8.68 -12.34 12.61
CA ALA A 170 7.45 -11.56 12.58
C ALA A 170 6.54 -11.85 13.79
N ALA A 171 6.70 -13.01 14.44
CA ALA A 171 5.91 -13.39 15.61
C ALA A 171 6.26 -12.55 16.85
N ASP A 172 7.46 -12.02 16.94
CA ASP A 172 7.90 -11.15 18.02
C ASP A 172 7.42 -9.69 17.86
N SER A 173 6.92 -9.32 16.67
CA SER A 173 6.37 -7.99 16.40
C SER A 173 4.95 -7.85 16.95
N HIS A 174 4.77 -6.88 17.84
CA HIS A 174 3.43 -6.51 18.35
C HIS A 174 2.58 -5.83 17.26
N ILE A 175 3.18 -5.18 16.26
CA ILE A 175 2.47 -4.65 15.09
C ILE A 175 1.76 -5.80 14.37
N ILE A 176 2.49 -6.89 14.07
CA ILE A 176 1.97 -8.03 13.32
C ILE A 176 0.94 -8.81 14.15
N THR A 177 1.25 -9.11 15.40
CA THR A 177 0.32 -9.83 16.28
C THR A 177 -0.96 -9.05 16.51
N ASN A 178 -0.88 -7.73 16.69
CA ASN A 178 -2.05 -6.87 16.83
C ASN A 178 -2.83 -6.69 15.51
N ALA A 179 -2.17 -6.64 14.36
CA ALA A 179 -2.85 -6.67 13.06
C ALA A 179 -3.70 -7.96 12.91
N HIS A 180 -3.15 -9.12 13.28
CA HIS A 180 -3.90 -10.38 13.27
C HIS A 180 -5.06 -10.41 14.28
N ARG A 181 -4.93 -9.78 15.45
CA ARG A 181 -6.04 -9.62 16.41
C ARG A 181 -7.16 -8.77 15.84
N ILE A 182 -6.82 -7.61 15.27
CA ILE A 182 -7.78 -6.69 14.65
C ILE A 182 -8.50 -7.36 13.49
N ARG A 183 -7.79 -8.09 12.62
CA ARG A 183 -8.38 -8.89 11.55
C ARG A 183 -9.47 -9.84 12.05
N ARG A 184 -9.28 -10.43 13.25
CA ARG A 184 -10.26 -11.32 13.90
C ARG A 184 -11.36 -10.57 14.67
N GLY A 185 -11.44 -9.24 14.59
CA GLY A 185 -12.37 -8.42 15.34
C GLY A 185 -12.03 -8.29 16.83
N GLN A 186 -10.81 -8.61 17.21
CA GLN A 186 -10.32 -8.52 18.59
C GLN A 186 -9.55 -7.21 18.79
N MET A 187 -9.74 -6.58 19.93
CA MET A 187 -8.97 -5.41 20.32
C MET A 187 -7.46 -5.75 20.33
N PRO A 188 -6.59 -4.84 19.87
CA PRO A 188 -5.15 -5.02 20.00
C PRO A 188 -4.77 -5.17 21.47
N ASP A 189 -3.66 -5.87 21.72
CA ASP A 189 -3.09 -5.91 23.06
C ASP A 189 -2.37 -4.59 23.32
N MET A 190 -2.91 -3.83 24.26
CA MET A 190 -2.42 -2.52 24.69
C MET A 190 -1.81 -2.60 26.09
N ARG A 191 -1.69 -3.83 26.67
CA ARG A 191 -1.17 -4.03 28.01
C ARG A 191 0.35 -3.95 28.01
N GLY A 192 0.84 -3.06 28.82
CA GLY A 192 2.24 -2.91 29.11
C GLY A 192 2.91 -1.89 28.19
N ALA A 193 3.39 -0.81 28.79
CA ALA A 193 4.35 0.08 28.20
C ALA A 193 5.72 -0.62 28.22
N ASP A 194 5.87 -1.76 27.53
CA ASP A 194 7.19 -2.28 27.26
C ASP A 194 7.91 -1.25 26.40
N PRO A 195 8.95 -0.63 26.94
CA PRO A 195 9.73 0.33 26.19
C PRO A 195 10.27 -0.21 24.86
N SER A 196 10.44 -1.50 24.71
CA SER A 196 10.95 -2.15 23.50
C SER A 196 9.85 -2.50 22.48
N SER A 197 8.56 -2.36 22.83
CA SER A 197 7.46 -2.66 21.92
C SER A 197 7.49 -1.80 20.67
N ASP A 198 7.21 -2.42 19.53
CA ASP A 198 7.01 -1.75 18.23
C ASP A 198 5.58 -1.21 18.04
N PHE A 199 4.65 -1.48 18.99
CA PHE A 199 3.25 -1.05 18.94
C PHE A 199 2.87 -0.31 20.23
N HIS A 200 2.33 0.90 20.09
CA HIS A 200 1.89 1.72 21.21
C HIS A 200 0.48 2.29 20.97
N PHE A 201 -0.31 2.42 22.05
CA PHE A 201 -1.56 3.16 22.07
C PHE A 201 -1.49 4.30 23.08
N VAL A 202 -1.70 5.53 22.60
CA VAL A 202 -1.72 6.74 23.45
C VAL A 202 -3.15 7.25 23.53
N GLU A 203 -3.79 7.02 24.67
CA GLU A 203 -5.19 7.42 24.88
C GLU A 203 -5.32 8.94 25.02
N ARG A 204 -6.16 9.54 24.21
CA ARG A 204 -6.54 10.95 24.24
C ARG A 204 -7.97 11.08 23.74
N ASP A 205 -8.82 11.82 24.47
CA ASP A 205 -10.24 11.96 24.13
C ASP A 205 -10.51 13.23 23.31
N ASP A 206 -9.76 14.27 23.53
CA ASP A 206 -9.92 15.57 22.92
C ASP A 206 -9.11 15.70 21.62
N PRO A 207 -9.72 16.14 20.49
CA PRO A 207 -9.03 16.30 19.23
C PRO A 207 -7.81 17.25 19.27
N GLU A 208 -7.90 18.35 20.01
CA GLU A 208 -6.77 19.30 20.13
C GLU A 208 -5.61 18.67 20.88
N LYS A 209 -5.91 17.89 21.94
CA LYS A 209 -4.90 17.15 22.69
C LYS A 209 -4.30 16.01 21.85
N ILE A 210 -5.09 15.41 20.94
CA ILE A 210 -4.59 14.41 19.96
C ILE A 210 -3.55 15.09 19.06
N VAL A 211 -3.88 16.25 18.45
CA VAL A 211 -2.96 16.99 17.57
C VAL A 211 -1.69 17.39 18.32
N ALA A 212 -1.81 18.02 19.49
CA ALA A 212 -0.65 18.44 20.27
C ALA A 212 0.27 17.27 20.67
N THR A 213 -0.33 16.14 21.08
CA THR A 213 0.44 14.95 21.42
C THR A 213 1.08 14.31 20.18
N LEU A 214 0.37 14.28 19.04
CA LEU A 214 0.87 13.76 17.78
C LEU A 214 2.09 14.55 17.31
N VAL A 215 2.01 15.87 17.29
CA VAL A 215 3.13 16.76 16.92
C VAL A 215 4.34 16.48 17.82
N LYS A 216 4.13 16.41 19.13
CA LYS A 216 5.21 16.10 20.09
C LYS A 216 5.80 14.70 19.89
N LEU A 217 4.98 13.70 19.57
CA LEU A 217 5.44 12.35 19.25
C LEU A 217 6.35 12.35 18.02
N VAL A 218 5.92 12.99 16.94
CA VAL A 218 6.65 13.02 15.66
C VAL A 218 7.96 13.79 15.77
N GLN A 219 7.96 14.96 16.48
CA GLN A 219 9.10 15.85 16.49
C GLN A 219 10.14 15.55 17.56
N GLU A 220 9.72 15.03 18.71
CA GLU A 220 10.57 14.86 19.88
C GLU A 220 10.74 13.37 20.23
N ARG A 221 9.65 12.71 20.62
CA ARG A 221 9.74 11.40 21.29
C ARG A 221 10.18 10.27 20.37
N ILE A 222 9.70 10.23 19.12
CA ILE A 222 10.08 9.18 18.16
C ILE A 222 11.55 9.36 17.75
N PRO A 223 12.01 10.57 17.35
CA PRO A 223 13.42 10.80 17.06
C PRO A 223 14.36 10.47 18.23
N GLU A 224 14.05 10.96 19.42
CA GLU A 224 14.88 10.75 20.61
C GLU A 224 15.03 9.28 20.98
N ARG A 225 13.91 8.54 20.96
CA ARG A 225 13.87 7.18 21.46
C ARG A 225 14.26 6.14 20.42
N PHE A 226 13.80 6.30 19.19
CA PHE A 226 13.96 5.30 18.14
C PHE A 226 15.01 5.68 17.10
N ARG A 227 15.62 6.88 17.21
CA ARG A 227 16.61 7.43 16.27
C ARG A 227 16.09 7.43 14.83
N LEU A 228 14.84 7.86 14.66
CA LEU A 228 14.17 7.97 13.38
C LEU A 228 14.05 9.45 12.99
N ASP A 229 14.28 9.74 11.70
CA ASP A 229 14.11 11.09 11.17
C ASP A 229 12.62 11.45 11.08
N PRO A 230 12.18 12.57 11.67
CA PRO A 230 10.77 12.95 11.73
C PRO A 230 10.14 13.20 10.36
N ILE A 231 10.93 13.58 9.36
CA ILE A 231 10.44 13.85 8.00
C ILE A 231 10.55 12.60 7.14
N ARG A 232 11.69 11.92 7.14
CA ARG A 232 11.96 10.79 6.24
C ARG A 232 11.35 9.48 6.73
N ASP A 233 11.44 9.20 8.04
CA ASP A 233 11.12 7.89 8.59
C ASP A 233 9.71 7.82 9.19
N VAL A 234 9.13 8.97 9.60
CA VAL A 234 7.82 9.01 10.24
C VAL A 234 6.74 9.40 9.24
N GLN A 235 5.65 8.63 9.20
CA GLN A 235 4.48 8.95 8.41
C GLN A 235 3.22 9.00 9.27
N VAL A 236 2.51 10.12 9.22
CA VAL A 236 1.18 10.21 9.83
C VAL A 236 0.15 9.72 8.83
N LEU A 237 -0.70 8.76 9.25
CA LEU A 237 -1.76 8.17 8.42
C LEU A 237 -3.13 8.52 8.98
N CYS A 238 -3.89 9.32 8.26
CA CYS A 238 -5.20 9.79 8.67
C CYS A 238 -6.33 8.95 8.07
N PRO A 239 -7.40 8.69 8.81
CA PRO A 239 -8.61 8.09 8.25
C PRO A 239 -9.28 8.96 7.19
N MET A 240 -9.18 10.31 7.27
CA MET A 240 -9.92 11.25 6.43
C MET A 240 -9.07 12.47 6.01
N ASN A 241 -9.53 13.17 4.95
CA ASN A 241 -8.86 14.37 4.44
C ASN A 241 -9.21 15.64 5.22
N ARG A 242 -10.46 15.79 5.65
CA ARG A 242 -11.01 17.02 6.26
C ARG A 242 -11.23 16.84 7.75
N GLY A 243 -11.42 17.96 8.46
CA GLY A 243 -11.64 17.99 9.92
C GLY A 243 -10.34 18.20 10.70
N SER A 244 -10.46 18.47 12.01
CA SER A 244 -9.32 18.80 12.88
C SER A 244 -8.22 17.73 12.96
N LEU A 245 -8.57 16.47 12.72
CA LEU A 245 -7.64 15.33 12.60
C LEU A 245 -7.52 14.85 11.15
N GLY A 246 -7.85 15.69 10.17
CA GLY A 246 -7.73 15.38 8.76
C GLY A 246 -6.33 15.73 8.23
N VAL A 247 -6.03 15.20 7.04
CA VAL A 247 -4.73 15.36 6.37
C VAL A 247 -4.34 16.83 6.25
N ARG A 248 -5.28 17.72 5.88
CA ARG A 248 -4.98 19.13 5.63
C ARG A 248 -4.50 19.83 6.89
N GLU A 249 -5.26 19.73 7.98
CA GLU A 249 -4.93 20.37 9.25
C GLU A 249 -3.64 19.81 9.86
N LEU A 250 -3.48 18.48 9.79
CA LEU A 250 -2.28 17.85 10.32
C LEU A 250 -1.02 18.17 9.51
N ASN A 251 -1.12 18.32 8.17
CA ASN A 251 0.00 18.80 7.37
C ASN A 251 0.42 20.22 7.76
N THR A 252 -0.55 21.13 7.94
CA THR A 252 -0.26 22.51 8.38
C THR A 252 0.40 22.53 9.77
N ALA A 253 -0.14 21.75 10.72
CA ALA A 253 0.40 21.67 12.07
C ALA A 253 1.81 21.08 12.10
N LEU A 254 2.05 20.01 11.34
CA LEU A 254 3.34 19.34 11.25
C LEU A 254 4.37 20.19 10.51
N GLN A 255 4.03 20.79 9.37
CA GLN A 255 4.92 21.69 8.63
C GLN A 255 5.44 22.82 9.51
N LYS A 256 4.53 23.47 10.26
CA LYS A 256 4.89 24.59 11.16
C LYS A 256 5.98 24.22 12.17
N VAL A 257 6.05 22.98 12.59
CA VAL A 257 7.02 22.52 13.60
C VAL A 257 8.21 21.84 12.95
N SER A 258 7.99 20.99 11.92
CA SER A 258 9.06 20.22 11.25
C SER A 258 9.90 21.08 10.32
N ASN A 259 9.29 22.06 9.68
CA ASN A 259 9.94 22.95 8.71
C ASN A 259 9.37 24.39 8.87
N PRO A 260 9.73 25.08 9.95
CA PRO A 260 9.20 26.41 10.21
C PRO A 260 9.63 27.41 9.13
N THR A 261 8.73 28.32 8.79
CA THR A 261 8.98 29.36 7.80
C THR A 261 10.17 30.24 8.23
N ARG A 262 11.10 30.45 7.31
CA ARG A 262 12.25 31.35 7.46
C ARG A 262 12.09 32.51 6.51
N PRO A 263 12.31 33.77 6.97
CA PRO A 263 12.12 34.97 6.14
C PRO A 263 13.02 35.04 4.90
N ASP A 264 14.19 34.43 4.98
CA ASP A 264 15.24 34.40 3.97
C ASP A 264 15.11 33.22 2.98
N GLN A 265 14.13 32.34 3.20
CA GLN A 265 13.97 31.14 2.40
C GLN A 265 12.81 31.31 1.40
N PRO A 266 13.05 31.05 0.07
CA PRO A 266 12.00 31.16 -0.92
C PRO A 266 10.90 30.11 -0.65
N ALA A 267 9.66 30.53 -0.82
CA ALA A 267 8.48 29.69 -0.71
C ALA A 267 7.44 30.11 -1.75
N VAL A 268 6.59 29.20 -2.14
CA VAL A 268 5.48 29.46 -3.07
C VAL A 268 4.16 28.97 -2.48
N GLU A 269 3.12 29.78 -2.59
CA GLU A 269 1.75 29.43 -2.20
C GLU A 269 0.93 29.16 -3.45
N ARG A 270 0.47 27.91 -3.63
CA ARG A 270 -0.36 27.47 -4.75
C ARG A 270 -1.33 26.37 -4.30
N PHE A 271 -2.48 26.32 -4.91
CA PHE A 271 -3.50 25.28 -4.71
C PHE A 271 -3.84 25.01 -3.23
N GLY A 272 -3.70 26.04 -2.38
CA GLY A 272 -3.99 25.97 -0.94
C GLY A 272 -2.89 25.33 -0.09
N TRP A 273 -1.70 25.14 -0.65
CA TRP A 273 -0.48 24.72 0.05
C TRP A 273 0.60 25.80 -0.05
N ARG A 274 1.43 25.86 0.98
CA ARG A 274 2.70 26.59 0.97
C ARG A 274 3.82 25.58 0.86
N PHE A 275 4.60 25.67 -0.22
CA PHE A 275 5.77 24.82 -0.45
C PHE A 275 7.06 25.61 -0.17
N GLN A 276 7.96 25.02 0.59
CA GLN A 276 9.28 25.57 0.89
C GLN A 276 10.33 24.47 0.93
N ILE A 277 11.61 24.85 0.82
CA ILE A 277 12.73 23.88 0.82
C ILE A 277 12.69 23.06 2.10
N GLY A 278 12.83 21.72 1.96
CA GLY A 278 12.77 20.76 3.05
C GLY A 278 11.36 20.16 3.29
N ASP A 279 10.32 20.65 2.62
CA ASP A 279 8.99 20.08 2.76
C ASP A 279 8.90 18.67 2.21
N LYS A 280 8.21 17.82 2.96
CA LYS A 280 7.81 16.50 2.50
C LYS A 280 6.54 16.61 1.66
N VAL A 281 6.59 16.11 0.44
CA VAL A 281 5.49 16.16 -0.52
C VAL A 281 5.18 14.79 -1.10
N ILE A 282 3.97 14.64 -1.65
CA ILE A 282 3.51 13.43 -2.33
C ILE A 282 2.96 13.81 -3.71
N GLN A 283 3.34 13.04 -4.73
CA GLN A 283 2.72 13.09 -6.05
C GLN A 283 1.27 12.63 -5.95
N THR A 284 0.33 13.37 -6.55
CA THR A 284 -1.11 13.11 -6.43
C THR A 284 -1.70 12.40 -7.63
N GLU A 285 -1.00 12.39 -8.75
CA GLU A 285 -1.37 11.73 -10.00
C GLU A 285 -0.15 11.11 -10.69
N ASN A 286 -0.36 10.33 -11.73
CA ASN A 286 0.74 9.74 -12.48
C ASN A 286 1.22 10.72 -13.55
N ASP A 287 2.48 11.08 -13.51
CA ASP A 287 3.18 11.78 -14.59
C ASP A 287 4.20 10.83 -15.22
N TYR A 288 3.87 10.34 -16.41
CA TYR A 288 4.69 9.38 -17.11
C TYR A 288 5.91 10.02 -17.79
N ASP A 289 5.85 11.31 -18.11
CA ASP A 289 6.93 12.06 -18.74
C ASP A 289 8.02 12.38 -17.71
N LYS A 290 7.62 12.76 -16.51
CA LYS A 290 8.50 12.99 -15.37
C LYS A 290 8.92 11.69 -14.66
N ASP A 291 8.32 10.54 -15.04
CA ASP A 291 8.50 9.21 -14.42
C ASP A 291 8.23 9.22 -12.89
N VAL A 292 7.19 9.94 -12.45
CA VAL A 292 6.70 9.95 -11.07
C VAL A 292 5.24 9.52 -11.01
N PHE A 293 4.88 8.86 -9.92
CA PHE A 293 3.58 8.18 -9.83
C PHE A 293 2.80 8.62 -8.60
N ASN A 294 1.48 8.51 -8.71
CA ASN A 294 0.59 8.77 -7.58
C ASN A 294 1.03 7.96 -6.36
N GLY A 295 1.30 8.67 -5.28
CA GLY A 295 1.79 8.08 -4.03
C GLY A 295 3.30 8.21 -3.83
N ASP A 296 4.10 8.61 -4.83
CA ASP A 296 5.53 8.86 -4.64
C ASP A 296 5.73 10.02 -3.67
N VAL A 297 6.59 9.81 -2.68
CA VAL A 297 6.92 10.84 -1.68
C VAL A 297 8.31 11.38 -1.96
N GLY A 298 8.42 12.70 -1.96
CA GLY A 298 9.66 13.41 -2.18
C GLY A 298 9.88 14.53 -1.16
N ILE A 299 11.05 15.16 -1.29
CA ILE A 299 11.43 16.34 -0.50
C ILE A 299 11.69 17.49 -1.46
N VAL A 300 11.14 18.65 -1.15
CA VAL A 300 11.40 19.89 -1.88
C VAL A 300 12.86 20.29 -1.65
N GLU A 301 13.67 20.32 -2.71
CA GLU A 301 15.07 20.71 -2.63
C GLU A 301 15.30 22.17 -3.02
N ARG A 302 14.50 22.68 -3.94
CA ARG A 302 14.67 24.05 -4.44
C ARG A 302 13.32 24.68 -4.77
N VAL A 303 13.17 25.95 -4.42
CA VAL A 303 12.11 26.82 -4.91
C VAL A 303 12.78 27.98 -5.64
N ASP A 304 12.49 28.11 -6.92
CA ASP A 304 13.04 29.14 -7.78
C ASP A 304 11.95 30.12 -8.20
N SER A 305 11.98 31.31 -7.60
CA SER A 305 10.98 32.35 -7.85
C SER A 305 11.20 33.06 -9.20
N VAL A 306 12.42 32.99 -9.76
CA VAL A 306 12.76 33.63 -11.06
C VAL A 306 12.27 32.73 -12.19
N GLU A 307 12.65 31.44 -12.15
CA GLU A 307 12.23 30.44 -13.13
C GLU A 307 10.80 29.92 -12.88
N GLN A 308 10.16 30.35 -11.77
CA GLN A 308 8.83 29.88 -11.34
C GLN A 308 8.72 28.35 -11.25
N GLN A 309 9.73 27.70 -10.68
CA GLN A 309 9.83 26.26 -10.56
C GLN A 309 10.06 25.80 -9.13
N VAL A 310 9.54 24.59 -8.82
CA VAL A 310 9.87 23.82 -7.62
C VAL A 310 10.56 22.54 -8.05
N ALA A 311 11.73 22.24 -7.47
CA ALA A 311 12.41 20.98 -7.67
C ALA A 311 12.21 20.06 -6.46
N VAL A 312 11.69 18.86 -6.71
CA VAL A 312 11.40 17.84 -5.70
C VAL A 312 12.26 16.62 -5.96
N ARG A 313 12.91 16.11 -4.91
CA ARG A 313 13.66 14.86 -4.97
C ARG A 313 12.78 13.70 -4.56
N PHE A 314 12.47 12.84 -5.50
CA PHE A 314 11.85 11.54 -5.30
C PHE A 314 12.92 10.45 -5.34
N ASP A 315 13.29 9.90 -4.19
CA ASP A 315 14.44 9.00 -4.04
C ASP A 315 15.73 9.60 -4.66
N GLU A 316 16.25 9.05 -5.75
CA GLU A 316 17.45 9.56 -6.43
C GLU A 316 17.14 10.53 -7.59
N ARG A 317 15.86 10.71 -7.95
CA ARG A 317 15.44 11.54 -9.09
C ARG A 317 15.05 12.94 -8.63
N LEU A 318 15.57 13.94 -9.32
CA LEU A 318 15.18 15.33 -9.15
C LEU A 318 14.16 15.69 -10.24
N VAL A 319 12.95 16.03 -9.84
CA VAL A 319 11.85 16.38 -10.74
C VAL A 319 11.51 17.85 -10.56
N LYS A 320 11.32 18.56 -11.66
CA LYS A 320 10.94 19.96 -11.69
C LYS A 320 9.47 20.10 -12.02
N TYR A 321 8.81 21.00 -11.29
CA TYR A 321 7.43 21.40 -11.50
C TYR A 321 7.38 22.91 -11.73
N ASP A 322 6.75 23.33 -12.79
CA ASP A 322 6.39 24.73 -12.94
C ASP A 322 5.35 25.10 -11.89
N PHE A 323 5.25 26.39 -11.50
CA PHE A 323 4.27 26.82 -10.50
C PHE A 323 2.82 26.50 -10.90
N GLY A 324 2.54 26.33 -12.19
CA GLY A 324 1.25 25.89 -12.71
C GLY A 324 0.96 24.40 -12.50
N GLU A 325 1.99 23.56 -12.31
CA GLU A 325 1.90 22.11 -12.14
C GLU A 325 1.91 21.69 -10.65
N LEU A 326 1.91 22.62 -9.71
CA LEU A 326 1.98 22.32 -8.28
C LEU A 326 0.69 21.70 -7.71
N ASP A 327 -0.38 21.58 -8.50
CA ASP A 327 -1.57 20.75 -8.18
C ASP A 327 -1.30 19.26 -8.27
N GLU A 328 -0.25 18.85 -9.00
CA GLU A 328 0.22 17.46 -9.05
C GLU A 328 0.85 17.01 -7.74
N ILE A 329 1.22 17.90 -6.85
CA ILE A 329 1.84 17.57 -5.56
C ILE A 329 1.06 18.16 -4.37
N SER A 330 1.20 17.55 -3.21
CA SER A 330 0.66 18.07 -1.96
C SER A 330 1.62 17.81 -0.79
N LEU A 331 1.49 18.54 0.32
CA LEU A 331 2.24 18.23 1.53
C LEU A 331 1.94 16.80 2.01
N ALA A 332 2.94 16.12 2.55
CA ALA A 332 2.90 14.71 2.88
C ALA A 332 3.44 14.35 4.28
N TYR A 333 3.51 15.29 5.21
CA TYR A 333 3.75 14.97 6.62
C TYR A 333 2.64 14.05 7.16
N ALA A 334 1.42 14.29 6.70
CA ALA A 334 0.26 13.41 6.90
C ALA A 334 -0.39 13.08 5.55
N ILE A 335 -0.76 11.82 5.36
CA ILE A 335 -1.51 11.33 4.18
C ILE A 335 -2.70 10.47 4.64
N THR A 336 -3.64 10.15 3.75
CA THR A 336 -4.70 9.21 4.11
C THR A 336 -4.18 7.78 4.13
N ILE A 337 -4.83 6.91 4.93
CA ILE A 337 -4.56 5.47 4.93
C ILE A 337 -4.73 4.89 3.51
N HIS A 338 -5.71 5.38 2.73
CA HIS A 338 -5.90 4.98 1.34
C HIS A 338 -4.66 5.27 0.46
N LYS A 339 -4.08 6.47 0.58
CA LYS A 339 -2.87 6.84 -0.17
C LYS A 339 -1.61 6.10 0.28
N SER A 340 -1.63 5.45 1.45
CA SER A 340 -0.51 4.63 1.94
C SER A 340 -0.52 3.19 1.42
N GLN A 341 -1.55 2.77 0.70
CA GLN A 341 -1.62 1.42 0.12
C GLN A 341 -0.43 1.17 -0.82
N GLY A 342 0.15 -0.04 -0.76
CA GLY A 342 1.38 -0.40 -1.48
C GLY A 342 2.67 0.19 -0.90
N SER A 343 2.58 1.05 0.14
CA SER A 343 3.73 1.66 0.81
C SER A 343 3.95 1.08 2.21
N GLU A 344 5.17 1.17 2.71
CA GLU A 344 5.52 0.86 4.10
C GLU A 344 6.48 1.92 4.61
N PHE A 345 6.42 2.22 5.91
CA PHE A 345 7.20 3.28 6.55
C PHE A 345 7.91 2.75 7.80
N PRO A 346 9.12 3.23 8.11
CA PRO A 346 9.80 2.85 9.35
C PRO A 346 8.96 3.09 10.60
N ALA A 347 8.31 4.26 10.70
CA ALA A 347 7.36 4.57 11.76
C ALA A 347 6.05 5.12 11.23
N VAL A 348 4.94 4.70 11.82
CA VAL A 348 3.59 5.15 11.49
C VAL A 348 2.89 5.68 12.73
N VAL A 349 2.23 6.82 12.61
CA VAL A 349 1.36 7.41 13.64
C VAL A 349 -0.04 7.57 13.09
N ILE A 350 -1.06 7.01 13.78
CA ILE A 350 -2.45 7.04 13.31
C ILE A 350 -3.34 7.72 14.35
N PRO A 351 -3.89 8.92 14.08
CA PRO A 351 -4.87 9.54 14.93
C PRO A 351 -6.26 8.90 14.75
N LEU A 352 -6.94 8.57 15.86
CA LEU A 352 -8.25 7.93 15.87
C LEU A 352 -9.22 8.66 16.80
N ALA A 353 -10.34 9.14 16.25
CA ALA A 353 -11.40 9.73 17.04
C ALA A 353 -12.78 9.35 16.49
N THR A 354 -13.81 9.48 17.30
CA THR A 354 -15.19 9.18 16.92
C THR A 354 -15.72 10.08 15.80
N GLN A 355 -15.14 11.25 15.58
CA GLN A 355 -15.45 12.07 14.41
C GLN A 355 -15.17 11.38 13.07
N HIS A 356 -14.32 10.33 13.05
CA HIS A 356 -14.06 9.50 11.87
C HIS A 356 -15.13 8.41 11.66
N TYR A 357 -16.27 8.45 12.33
CA TYR A 357 -17.27 7.37 12.45
C TYR A 357 -17.57 6.65 11.14
N MET A 358 -17.79 7.40 10.03
CA MET A 358 -18.10 6.83 8.71
C MET A 358 -16.96 5.96 8.13
N LEU A 359 -15.73 6.18 8.58
CA LEU A 359 -14.52 5.53 8.10
C LEU A 359 -13.92 4.55 9.12
N LEU A 360 -14.53 4.43 10.32
CA LEU A 360 -14.07 3.49 11.35
C LEU A 360 -14.47 2.06 10.96
N GLN A 361 -13.70 1.48 10.03
CA GLN A 361 -13.87 0.12 9.53
C GLN A 361 -12.62 -0.70 9.85
N ARG A 362 -12.80 -2.01 10.04
CA ARG A 362 -11.73 -2.95 10.40
C ARG A 362 -10.62 -2.96 9.35
N ASN A 363 -10.98 -3.07 8.09
CA ASN A 363 -10.02 -3.08 6.98
C ASN A 363 -9.20 -1.78 6.86
N LEU A 364 -9.81 -0.61 7.16
CA LEU A 364 -9.08 0.66 7.17
C LEU A 364 -7.97 0.66 8.23
N ILE A 365 -8.33 0.33 9.47
CA ILE A 365 -7.36 0.32 10.58
C ILE A 365 -6.32 -0.77 10.36
N TYR A 366 -6.73 -1.96 9.93
CA TYR A 366 -5.83 -3.05 9.57
C TYR A 366 -4.82 -2.61 8.49
N THR A 367 -5.29 -1.97 7.41
CA THR A 367 -4.41 -1.44 6.36
C THR A 367 -3.42 -0.43 6.92
N GLY A 368 -3.88 0.53 7.74
CA GLY A 368 -2.99 1.53 8.34
C GLY A 368 -1.93 0.92 9.24
N ILE A 369 -2.29 -0.05 10.08
CA ILE A 369 -1.36 -0.72 11.01
C ILE A 369 -0.30 -1.50 10.24
N THR A 370 -0.69 -2.19 9.17
CA THR A 370 0.24 -2.98 8.34
C THR A 370 1.20 -2.12 7.51
N ARG A 371 1.14 -0.80 7.59
CA ARG A 371 2.11 0.11 6.93
C ARG A 371 3.35 0.37 7.78
N GLY A 372 3.31 0.12 9.09
CA GLY A 372 4.44 0.30 10.00
C GLY A 372 5.40 -0.89 9.98
N LYS A 373 6.72 -0.60 9.87
CA LYS A 373 7.79 -1.62 9.88
C LYS A 373 8.46 -1.80 11.25
N ARG A 374 8.81 -0.70 11.91
CA ARG A 374 9.61 -0.68 13.13
C ARG A 374 8.87 -0.09 14.32
N LEU A 375 7.91 0.80 14.04
CA LEU A 375 7.12 1.46 15.06
C LEU A 375 5.73 1.79 14.55
N LEU A 376 4.72 1.51 15.36
CA LEU A 376 3.36 1.96 15.17
C LEU A 376 2.83 2.63 16.44
N VAL A 377 2.31 3.83 16.32
CA VAL A 377 1.64 4.55 17.41
C VAL A 377 0.20 4.87 16.99
N LEU A 378 -0.77 4.28 17.67
CA LEU A 378 -2.16 4.72 17.61
C LEU A 378 -2.36 5.80 18.68
N ILE A 379 -2.95 6.92 18.31
CA ILE A 379 -3.24 8.00 19.27
C ILE A 379 -4.70 8.41 19.16
N GLY A 380 -5.41 8.45 20.28
CA GLY A 380 -6.79 8.92 20.31
C GLY A 380 -7.70 8.12 21.20
N GLN A 381 -8.95 8.00 20.78
CA GLN A 381 -10.03 7.46 21.59
C GLN A 381 -10.10 5.92 21.49
N LYS A 382 -9.99 5.24 22.62
CA LYS A 382 -10.19 3.78 22.71
C LYS A 382 -11.57 3.35 22.18
N LYS A 383 -12.59 4.20 22.36
CA LYS A 383 -13.93 3.99 21.81
C LYS A 383 -13.92 3.94 20.28
N ALA A 384 -13.20 4.86 19.62
CA ALA A 384 -13.07 4.91 18.16
C ALA A 384 -12.37 3.64 17.63
N LEU A 385 -11.28 3.22 18.27
CA LEU A 385 -10.60 1.97 17.94
C LEU A 385 -11.54 0.76 18.09
N GLY A 386 -12.31 0.70 19.18
CA GLY A 386 -13.28 -0.39 19.41
C GLY A 386 -14.41 -0.42 18.38
N ILE A 387 -14.87 0.73 17.89
CA ILE A 387 -15.83 0.81 16.78
C ILE A 387 -15.19 0.25 15.50
N ALA A 388 -14.01 0.71 15.14
CA ALA A 388 -13.32 0.28 13.93
C ALA A 388 -13.05 -1.24 13.91
N VAL A 389 -12.55 -1.79 15.01
CA VAL A 389 -12.24 -3.23 15.13
C VAL A 389 -13.48 -4.11 14.98
N ARG A 390 -14.62 -3.68 15.52
CA ARG A 390 -15.88 -4.45 15.45
C ARG A 390 -16.63 -4.26 14.14
N ASN A 391 -16.38 -3.16 13.42
CA ASN A 391 -17.06 -2.86 12.16
C ASN A 391 -16.44 -3.64 11.00
N ASP A 392 -17.04 -4.80 10.71
CA ASP A 392 -16.67 -5.72 9.62
C ASP A 392 -17.62 -5.61 8.43
N ARG A 393 -18.26 -4.49 8.25
CA ARG A 393 -19.18 -4.29 7.13
C ARG A 393 -18.47 -3.56 6.00
N PRO A 394 -17.81 -4.28 5.05
CA PRO A 394 -17.31 -3.64 3.86
C PRO A 394 -18.50 -3.06 3.09
N GLN A 395 -18.29 -1.91 2.51
CA GLN A 395 -19.27 -1.33 1.60
C GLN A 395 -19.55 -2.35 0.48
N ARG A 396 -20.78 -2.85 0.38
CA ARG A 396 -21.17 -3.79 -0.69
C ARG A 396 -20.90 -3.17 -2.05
N ARG A 397 -20.17 -3.88 -2.88
CA ARG A 397 -19.84 -3.46 -4.25
C ARG A 397 -20.55 -4.36 -5.23
N TYR A 398 -21.34 -3.78 -6.11
CA TYR A 398 -22.17 -4.51 -7.07
C TYR A 398 -21.49 -4.56 -8.43
N SER A 399 -20.46 -5.39 -8.60
CA SER A 399 -19.76 -5.55 -9.89
C SER A 399 -20.34 -6.66 -10.77
N GLY A 400 -21.15 -7.56 -10.20
CA GLY A 400 -21.63 -8.76 -10.89
C GLY A 400 -20.58 -9.85 -11.09
N LEU A 401 -19.29 -9.60 -10.83
CA LEU A 401 -18.20 -10.53 -11.09
C LEU A 401 -18.38 -11.87 -10.38
N LEU A 402 -18.68 -11.86 -9.09
CA LEU A 402 -18.90 -13.09 -8.30
C LEU A 402 -20.02 -13.95 -8.90
N ASN A 403 -21.13 -13.34 -9.30
CA ASN A 403 -22.26 -14.05 -9.91
C ASN A 403 -21.89 -14.64 -11.26
N SER A 404 -21.16 -13.90 -12.10
CA SER A 404 -20.67 -14.38 -13.39
C SER A 404 -19.75 -15.58 -13.23
N LEU A 405 -18.77 -15.51 -12.32
CA LEU A 405 -17.84 -16.61 -12.03
C LEU A 405 -18.59 -17.89 -11.59
N ARG A 406 -19.59 -17.77 -10.72
CA ARG A 406 -20.38 -18.93 -10.23
C ARG A 406 -21.29 -19.52 -11.31
N ASN A 407 -21.84 -18.70 -12.19
CA ASN A 407 -22.76 -19.16 -13.24
C ASN A 407 -22.04 -19.88 -14.38
N ASP A 408 -20.84 -19.42 -14.77
CA ASP A 408 -20.04 -20.09 -15.80
C ASP A 408 -19.57 -21.48 -15.36
N THR A 409 -19.26 -21.67 -14.08
CA THR A 409 -18.90 -22.98 -13.52
C THR A 409 -20.05 -23.99 -13.63
N ARG A 410 -21.30 -23.53 -13.45
CA ARG A 410 -22.50 -24.40 -13.59
C ARG A 410 -22.75 -24.82 -15.04
N LYS A 411 -22.41 -23.98 -16.02
CA LYS A 411 -22.53 -24.32 -17.46
C LYS A 411 -21.46 -25.29 -17.95
N THR A 412 -20.29 -25.32 -17.31
CA THR A 412 -19.19 -26.21 -17.70
C THR A 412 -19.33 -27.60 -17.07
N LEU A 413 -20.16 -27.75 -16.03
CA LEU A 413 -20.44 -29.01 -15.33
C LEU A 413 -21.79 -29.66 -15.74
N ALA A 414 -22.58 -28.99 -16.56
CA ALA A 414 -23.82 -29.49 -17.18
C ALA A 414 -23.58 -29.87 -18.65
#